data_9514cd8bd39c2dca25a0575911cbb6ee
#
_entry.id   9514cd8bd39c2dca25a0575911cbb6ee
#
_cell.length_a   1.000
_cell.length_b   1.000
_cell.length_c   1.000
_cell.angle_alpha   90.00
_cell.angle_beta   90.00
_cell.angle_gamma   90.00
#
_symmetry.space_group_name_H-M   'P 1'
#
loop_
_entity.id
_entity.type
_entity.pdbx_description
1 polymer ?
#
loop_
_entity_poly.entity_id
_entity_poly.type
_entity_poly.pdbx_seq_one_letter_code
_entity_poly.pdbx_strand_id
1 'polypeptide(L)'
;MTQHKLNKAYETFSKVISLDPNWAEGWNKRATVLYMLGRHEESQEDINEVLKLEKRHFGALSGQGLVQIELKNYERAINSYKEVQKIYPSMQSPKIMIPQLKELIKSESI
;
A
#
# COMPACT_ATOMS: atom_id res chain seq x y z
N MET A 1 -0.39 3.41 17.77
CA MET A 1 -1.09 2.14 18.13
C MET A 1 -0.06 1.15 18.64
N THR A 2 -0.37 0.44 19.71
CA THR A 2 0.57 -0.54 20.30
C THR A 2 0.64 -1.81 19.44
N GLN A 3 1.73 -2.55 19.56
CA GLN A 3 1.93 -3.85 18.91
C GLN A 3 0.77 -4.81 19.22
N HIS A 4 0.33 -4.83 20.49
CA HIS A 4 -0.80 -5.68 20.93
C HIS A 4 -2.10 -5.36 20.18
N LYS A 5 -2.41 -4.07 20.02
CA LYS A 5 -3.62 -3.64 19.30
C LYS A 5 -3.52 -3.95 17.80
N LEU A 6 -2.31 -3.81 17.23
CA LEU A 6 -2.09 -4.17 15.82
C LEU A 6 -2.25 -5.66 15.59
N ASN A 7 -1.74 -6.49 16.50
CA ASN A 7 -1.90 -7.94 16.39
C ASN A 7 -3.37 -8.35 16.48
N LYS A 8 -4.13 -7.72 17.36
CA LYS A 8 -5.57 -7.97 17.46
C LYS A 8 -6.32 -7.53 16.20
N ALA A 9 -5.95 -6.39 15.65
CA ALA A 9 -6.54 -5.90 14.40
C ALA A 9 -6.24 -6.86 13.25
N TYR A 10 -5.02 -7.38 13.17
CA TYR A 10 -4.65 -8.39 12.18
C TYR A 10 -5.54 -9.62 12.27
N GLU A 11 -5.74 -10.14 13.48
CA GLU A 11 -6.61 -11.30 13.71
C GLU A 11 -8.05 -11.02 13.29
N THR A 12 -8.56 -9.85 13.66
CA THR A 12 -9.93 -9.44 13.33
C THR A 12 -10.14 -9.35 11.82
N PHE A 13 -9.23 -8.68 11.11
CA PHE A 13 -9.36 -8.55 9.66
C PHE A 13 -9.12 -9.87 8.94
N SER A 14 -8.30 -10.75 9.50
CA SER A 14 -8.13 -12.11 8.95
C SER A 14 -9.44 -12.89 9.01
N LYS A 15 -10.20 -12.74 10.08
CA LYS A 15 -11.56 -13.35 10.20
C LYS A 15 -12.53 -12.73 9.19
N VAL A 16 -12.49 -11.41 9.03
CA VAL A 16 -13.32 -10.71 8.05
C VAL A 16 -13.06 -11.26 6.64
N ILE A 17 -11.79 -11.41 6.27
CA ILE A 17 -11.39 -11.95 4.97
C ILE A 17 -11.89 -13.38 4.79
N SER A 18 -11.79 -14.21 5.84
CA SER A 18 -12.28 -15.59 5.83
C SER A 18 -13.78 -15.64 5.55
N LEU A 19 -14.54 -14.71 6.11
CA LEU A 19 -16.00 -14.67 5.98
C LEU A 19 -16.44 -14.06 4.65
N ASP A 20 -15.70 -13.11 4.11
CA ASP A 20 -16.03 -12.44 2.85
C ASP A 20 -14.78 -12.10 2.07
N PRO A 21 -14.17 -13.09 1.40
CA PRO A 21 -12.91 -12.89 0.67
C PRO A 21 -13.05 -12.00 -0.57
N ASN A 22 -14.28 -11.68 -0.98
CA ASN A 22 -14.52 -10.80 -2.14
C ASN A 22 -14.76 -9.34 -1.73
N TRP A 23 -14.69 -9.03 -0.45
CA TRP A 23 -14.83 -7.67 0.02
C TRP A 23 -13.44 -7.02 0.09
N ALA A 24 -13.14 -6.17 -0.89
CA ALA A 24 -11.81 -5.56 -1.05
C ALA A 24 -11.34 -4.83 0.19
N GLU A 25 -12.23 -4.14 0.92
CA GLU A 25 -11.87 -3.39 2.12
C GLU A 25 -11.29 -4.28 3.23
N GLY A 26 -11.73 -5.52 3.35
CA GLY A 26 -11.17 -6.45 4.34
C GLY A 26 -9.67 -6.65 4.10
N TRP A 27 -9.29 -6.90 2.85
CA TRP A 27 -7.89 -7.04 2.46
C TRP A 27 -7.13 -5.72 2.64
N ASN A 28 -7.75 -4.60 2.27
CA ASN A 28 -7.11 -3.29 2.40
C ASN A 28 -6.83 -2.93 3.86
N LYS A 29 -7.78 -3.21 4.75
CA LYS A 29 -7.61 -2.96 6.18
C LYS A 29 -6.48 -3.81 6.76
N ARG A 30 -6.41 -5.08 6.37
CA ARG A 30 -5.32 -5.96 6.84
C ARG A 30 -3.97 -5.51 6.28
N ALA A 31 -3.93 -5.10 5.02
CA ALA A 31 -2.71 -4.56 4.41
C ALA A 31 -2.17 -3.36 5.19
N THR A 32 -3.06 -2.47 5.64
CA THR A 32 -2.68 -1.30 6.44
C THR A 32 -2.08 -1.73 7.79
N VAL A 33 -2.72 -2.69 8.45
CA VAL A 33 -2.22 -3.23 9.72
C VAL A 33 -0.84 -3.89 9.52
N LEU A 34 -0.69 -4.67 8.46
CA LEU A 34 0.60 -5.31 8.14
C LEU A 34 1.69 -4.29 7.88
N TYR A 35 1.36 -3.21 7.18
CA TYR A 35 2.30 -2.11 6.97
C TYR A 35 2.75 -1.52 8.32
N MET A 36 1.80 -1.25 9.20
CA MET A 36 2.10 -0.68 10.52
C MET A 36 2.90 -1.64 11.41
N LEU A 37 2.76 -2.96 11.18
CA LEU A 37 3.55 -3.98 11.86
C LEU A 37 4.94 -4.16 11.26
N GLY A 38 5.27 -3.47 10.18
CA GLY A 38 6.54 -3.63 9.48
C GLY A 38 6.61 -4.87 8.59
N ARG A 39 5.48 -5.54 8.37
CA ARG A 39 5.39 -6.75 7.54
C ARG A 39 5.05 -6.36 6.11
N HIS A 40 6.00 -5.73 5.44
CA HIS A 40 5.76 -5.05 4.17
C HIS A 40 5.49 -5.98 2.99
N GLU A 41 6.17 -7.11 2.89
CA GLU A 41 5.91 -8.09 1.82
C GLU A 41 4.49 -8.65 1.93
N GLU A 42 4.06 -8.97 3.15
CA GLU A 42 2.71 -9.48 3.38
C GLU A 42 1.66 -8.39 3.09
N SER A 43 1.99 -7.14 3.44
CA SER A 43 1.12 -6.00 3.10
C SER A 43 0.92 -5.91 1.59
N GLN A 44 2.01 -6.05 0.81
CA GLN A 44 1.92 -6.03 -0.65
C GLN A 44 1.06 -7.19 -1.19
N GLU A 45 1.14 -8.37 -0.58
CA GLU A 45 0.30 -9.52 -0.99
C GLU A 45 -1.18 -9.20 -0.81
N ASP A 46 -1.55 -8.58 0.31
CA ASP A 46 -2.94 -8.17 0.55
C ASP A 46 -3.38 -7.08 -0.43
N ILE A 47 -2.51 -6.12 -0.72
CA ILE A 47 -2.76 -5.08 -1.72
C ILE A 47 -3.05 -5.71 -3.08
N ASN A 48 -2.29 -6.74 -3.45
CA ASN A 48 -2.51 -7.45 -4.72
C ASN A 48 -3.92 -8.03 -4.78
N GLU A 49 -4.43 -8.55 -3.66
CA GLU A 49 -5.80 -9.07 -3.58
C GLU A 49 -6.83 -7.95 -3.75
N VAL A 50 -6.59 -6.79 -3.13
CA VAL A 50 -7.47 -5.62 -3.31
C VAL A 50 -7.53 -5.24 -4.78
N LEU A 51 -6.38 -5.15 -5.44
CA LEU A 51 -6.31 -4.71 -6.84
C LEU A 51 -6.87 -5.72 -7.83
N LYS A 52 -6.92 -7.00 -7.47
CA LYS A 52 -7.65 -8.00 -8.27
C LYS A 52 -9.14 -7.77 -8.20
N LEU A 53 -9.65 -7.37 -7.04
CA LEU A 53 -11.08 -7.11 -6.82
C LEU A 53 -11.50 -5.74 -7.34
N GLU A 54 -10.66 -4.73 -7.14
CA GLU A 54 -10.93 -3.34 -7.52
C GLU A 54 -9.65 -2.69 -8.06
N LYS A 55 -9.45 -2.68 -9.35
CA LYS A 55 -8.23 -2.19 -10.01
C LYS A 55 -7.91 -0.73 -9.71
N ARG A 56 -8.92 0.08 -9.44
CA ARG A 56 -8.78 1.51 -9.23
C ARG A 56 -8.92 1.92 -7.76
N HIS A 57 -8.74 0.95 -6.86
CA HIS A 57 -8.87 1.21 -5.43
C HIS A 57 -7.78 2.20 -4.97
N PHE A 58 -8.20 3.40 -4.60
CA PHE A 58 -7.28 4.48 -4.22
C PHE A 58 -6.39 4.09 -3.03
N GLY A 59 -7.00 3.56 -1.98
CA GLY A 59 -6.26 3.15 -0.77
C GLY A 59 -5.19 2.13 -1.05
N ALA A 60 -5.49 1.14 -1.88
CA ALA A 60 -4.53 0.10 -2.24
C ALA A 60 -3.39 0.65 -3.10
N LEU A 61 -3.72 1.49 -4.09
CA LEU A 61 -2.68 2.09 -4.95
C LEU A 61 -1.75 3.00 -4.17
N SER A 62 -2.29 3.83 -3.28
CA SER A 62 -1.50 4.71 -2.42
C SER A 62 -0.69 3.90 -1.41
N GLY A 63 -1.33 2.89 -0.81
CA GLY A 63 -0.67 1.98 0.13
C GLY A 63 0.48 1.22 -0.53
N GLN A 64 0.31 0.80 -1.78
CA GLN A 64 1.37 0.16 -2.55
C GLN A 64 2.59 1.08 -2.71
N GLY A 65 2.34 2.36 -2.98
CA GLY A 65 3.43 3.34 -3.03
C GLY A 65 4.23 3.36 -1.74
N LEU A 66 3.54 3.44 -0.59
CA LEU A 66 4.18 3.46 0.73
C LEU A 66 4.93 2.17 1.03
N VAL A 67 4.32 1.03 0.74
CA VAL A 67 4.94 -0.29 0.96
C VAL A 67 6.21 -0.43 0.11
N GLN A 68 6.15 -0.03 -1.15
CA GLN A 68 7.31 -0.15 -2.03
C GLN A 68 8.45 0.78 -1.63
N ILE A 69 8.15 1.93 -1.02
CA ILE A 69 9.17 2.80 -0.44
C ILE A 69 9.89 2.06 0.68
N GLU A 70 9.15 1.42 1.59
CA GLU A 70 9.74 0.68 2.70
C GLU A 70 10.58 -0.50 2.23
N LEU A 71 10.19 -1.13 1.12
CA LEU A 71 10.94 -2.20 0.49
C LEU A 71 12.09 -1.69 -0.39
N LYS A 72 12.26 -0.37 -0.47
CA LYS A 72 13.29 0.30 -1.29
C LYS A 72 13.14 0.06 -2.79
N ASN A 73 11.95 -0.30 -3.23
CA ASN A 73 11.61 -0.45 -4.66
C ASN A 73 11.03 0.87 -5.17
N TYR A 74 11.87 1.89 -5.25
CA TYR A 74 11.44 3.26 -5.52
C TYR A 74 10.78 3.43 -6.89
N GLU A 75 11.23 2.70 -7.89
CA GLU A 75 10.61 2.75 -9.21
C GLU A 75 9.19 2.20 -9.21
N ARG A 76 8.96 1.12 -8.46
CA ARG A 76 7.61 0.57 -8.27
C ARG A 76 6.72 1.56 -7.53
N ALA A 77 7.29 2.24 -6.53
CA ALA A 77 6.57 3.26 -5.77
C ALA A 77 6.15 4.41 -6.69
N ILE A 78 7.06 4.87 -7.55
CA ILE A 78 6.76 5.91 -8.55
C ILE A 78 5.62 5.47 -9.46
N ASN A 79 5.69 4.24 -9.95
CA ASN A 79 4.65 3.70 -10.84
C ASN A 79 3.28 3.65 -10.15
N SER A 80 3.25 3.29 -8.87
CA SER A 80 2.01 3.29 -8.08
C SER A 80 1.44 4.70 -7.96
N TYR A 81 2.28 5.69 -7.66
CA TYR A 81 1.84 7.08 -7.56
C TYR A 81 1.42 7.65 -8.93
N LYS A 82 2.05 7.23 -10.01
CA LYS A 82 1.62 7.61 -11.37
C LYS A 82 0.23 7.07 -11.68
N GLU A 83 -0.08 5.86 -11.24
CA GLU A 83 -1.42 5.30 -11.39
C GLU A 83 -2.45 6.10 -10.60
N VAL A 84 -2.11 6.49 -9.36
CA VAL A 84 -2.97 7.36 -8.55
C VAL A 84 -3.21 8.68 -9.27
N GLN A 85 -2.16 9.29 -9.81
CA GLN A 85 -2.23 10.57 -10.52
C GLN A 85 -3.12 10.50 -11.77
N LYS A 86 -3.05 9.36 -12.46
CA LYS A 86 -3.85 9.10 -13.66
C LYS A 86 -5.34 9.01 -13.33
N ILE A 87 -5.68 8.36 -12.21
CA ILE A 87 -7.06 8.15 -11.77
C ILE A 87 -7.60 9.38 -11.03
N TYR A 88 -6.76 10.02 -10.23
CA TYR A 88 -7.10 11.15 -9.37
C TYR A 88 -6.11 12.30 -9.59
N PRO A 89 -6.21 13.04 -10.72
CA PRO A 89 -5.20 14.06 -11.09
C PRO A 89 -5.02 15.18 -10.08
N SER A 90 -6.03 15.45 -9.26
CA SER A 90 -5.97 16.53 -8.26
C SER A 90 -5.29 16.14 -6.94
N MET A 91 -4.94 14.86 -6.77
CA MET A 91 -4.29 14.41 -5.55
C MET A 91 -2.89 15.01 -5.42
N GLN A 92 -2.57 15.48 -4.22
CA GLN A 92 -1.27 16.10 -3.95
C GLN A 92 -0.16 15.08 -3.72
N SER A 93 -0.48 13.94 -3.13
CA SER A 93 0.53 12.92 -2.78
C SER A 93 1.45 12.55 -3.94
N PRO A 94 0.93 12.22 -5.16
CA PRO A 94 1.84 11.90 -6.26
C PRO A 94 2.73 13.07 -6.67
N LYS A 95 2.20 14.27 -6.63
CA LYS A 95 2.95 15.50 -7.02
C LYS A 95 4.14 15.74 -6.10
N ILE A 96 4.01 15.35 -4.83
CA ILE A 96 5.06 15.48 -3.81
C ILE A 96 6.00 14.29 -3.88
N MET A 97 5.46 13.08 -3.91
CA MET A 97 6.24 11.85 -3.76
C MET A 97 7.08 11.50 -4.98
N ILE A 98 6.55 11.70 -6.18
CA ILE A 98 7.28 11.31 -7.40
C ILE A 98 8.62 12.04 -7.53
N PRO A 99 8.69 13.37 -7.37
CA PRO A 99 10.00 14.05 -7.42
C PRO A 99 10.96 13.60 -6.32
N GLN A 100 10.46 13.41 -5.10
CA GLN A 100 11.29 12.95 -3.97
C GLN A 100 11.88 11.57 -4.23
N LEU A 101 11.07 10.65 -4.78
CA LEU A 101 11.52 9.31 -5.09
C LEU A 101 12.56 9.31 -6.21
N LYS A 102 12.39 10.16 -7.20
CA LYS A 102 13.39 10.32 -8.28
C LYS A 102 14.72 10.80 -7.72
N GLU A 103 14.71 11.72 -6.75
CA GLU A 103 15.92 12.17 -6.08
C GLU A 103 16.59 11.06 -5.29
N LEU A 104 15.81 10.21 -4.61
CA LEU A 104 16.35 9.06 -3.88
C LEU A 104 17.05 8.07 -4.81
N ILE A 105 16.44 7.76 -5.94
CA ILE A 105 17.04 6.87 -6.95
C ILE A 105 18.36 7.44 -7.42
N LYS A 106 18.40 8.73 -7.71
CA LYS A 106 19.58 9.45 -8.17
C LYS A 106 20.70 9.38 -7.14
N SER A 107 20.37 9.63 -5.86
CA SER A 107 21.36 9.63 -4.80
C SER A 107 21.93 8.23 -4.54
N GLU A 108 21.15 7.17 -4.70
CA GLU A 108 21.60 5.79 -4.51
C GLU A 108 22.45 5.25 -5.67
N SER A 109 22.39 5.88 -6.83
CA SER A 109 23.15 5.43 -8.01
C SER A 109 24.54 6.03 -8.11
N ILE A 110 24.95 6.87 -7.15
CA ILE A 110 26.26 7.50 -7.11
C ILE A 110 27.31 6.58 -6.46
#